data_0a4249ef1bf79cec9da7d1e7a7ca5802
#
_entry.id   0a4249ef1bf79cec9da7d1e7a7ca5802
#
_cell.length_a   1.000
_cell.length_b   1.000
_cell.length_c   1.000
_cell.angle_alpha   90.00
_cell.angle_beta   90.00
_cell.angle_gamma   90.00
#
_symmetry.space_group_name_H-M   'P 1'
#
loop_
_entity.id
_entity.type
_entity.pdbx_description
1 polymer ?
#
loop_
_entity_poly.entity_id
_entity_poly.type
_entity_poly.pdbx_seq_one_letter_code
_entity_poly.pdbx_strand_id
1 'polypeptide(L)'
;MRKLNYVAFILILGLVACKEKTKPTDKFNANAPISVDIAIASTQVIDKVIEVNGSVVASEFVDIRPETNGRIVFLQIPEGKMVAAGTVLAKLNDADLQAQMQKIKVQLALATITEQRNYKLVQAKGINQSDYDISLQQVNSLNADMAYTQSLIDKTVIKAPFAGQMGLKQVSLGAYISTATTIVTLQKVDQLKVDFTLPEIYQNYIKVGKKVMVESIANPGVKMTATIAAIEPQIIATSRNIKVRANLQGKLLQGAYTKVFLGENQQKPSILVPSNIIIPDSKVKQLVVVKNGKAKFINVETGYRTASGVEITSGVQVGDSLIVAGMFFVRDGSDLKIGKTLPLVDIIK
;
A
#
# COMPACT_ATOMS: atom_id res chain seq x y z
N MET A 1 -67.16 72.33 20.86
CA MET A 1 -67.49 71.10 21.65
C MET A 1 -67.97 69.89 20.74
N ARG A 2 -68.01 70.00 19.41
CA ARG A 2 -68.46 68.92 18.53
C ARG A 2 -67.38 67.98 17.96
N LYS A 3 -66.14 68.38 18.12
CA LYS A 3 -64.99 67.55 17.63
C LYS A 3 -64.39 66.56 18.68
N LEU A 4 -64.72 66.77 19.98
CA LEU A 4 -64.16 65.97 21.09
C LEU A 4 -64.90 64.61 21.22
N ASN A 5 -66.20 64.58 20.80
CA ASN A 5 -67.02 63.35 20.88
C ASN A 5 -66.68 62.28 19.79
N TYR A 6 -66.08 62.68 18.64
CA TYR A 6 -65.65 61.73 17.60
C TYR A 6 -64.38 61.02 17.94
N VAL A 7 -63.46 61.65 18.69
CA VAL A 7 -62.21 61.04 19.12
C VAL A 7 -62.47 59.98 20.20
N ALA A 8 -63.44 60.27 21.12
CA ALA A 8 -63.80 59.29 22.15
C ALA A 8 -64.53 58.07 21.59
N PHE A 9 -65.35 58.25 20.48
CA PHE A 9 -66.04 57.16 19.86
C PHE A 9 -65.12 56.24 19.01
N ILE A 10 -64.05 56.78 18.41
CA ILE A 10 -63.06 56.01 17.66
C ILE A 10 -62.15 55.22 18.63
N LEU A 11 -61.90 55.74 19.84
CA LEU A 11 -61.08 55.07 20.85
C LEU A 11 -61.80 53.84 21.47
N ILE A 12 -63.13 53.85 21.54
CA ILE A 12 -63.93 52.76 22.09
C ILE A 12 -64.10 51.60 21.08
N LEU A 13 -64.09 51.88 19.74
CA LEU A 13 -64.18 50.86 18.72
C LEU A 13 -62.87 50.02 18.53
N GLY A 14 -61.70 50.52 19.02
CA GLY A 14 -60.42 49.85 18.92
C GLY A 14 -60.20 48.72 19.96
N LEU A 15 -61.08 48.60 20.97
CA LEU A 15 -60.88 47.62 22.06
C LEU A 15 -61.65 46.29 21.88
N VAL A 16 -62.38 46.10 20.79
CA VAL A 16 -63.19 44.84 20.59
C VAL A 16 -62.56 43.88 19.59
N ALA A 17 -61.40 44.17 18.94
CA ALA A 17 -60.87 43.43 17.81
C ALA A 17 -59.74 42.43 18.15
N CYS A 18 -59.47 42.11 19.39
CA CYS A 18 -58.53 41.05 19.75
C CYS A 18 -59.20 39.92 20.55
N LYS A 19 -60.01 39.13 19.84
CA LYS A 19 -60.35 37.78 20.29
C LYS A 19 -59.39 36.85 19.62
N GLU A 20 -58.26 36.61 20.25
CA GLU A 20 -57.32 35.56 19.86
C GLU A 20 -58.04 34.21 19.89
N LYS A 21 -58.19 33.60 18.70
CA LYS A 21 -58.57 32.17 18.59
C LYS A 21 -57.46 31.40 19.26
N THR A 22 -57.60 31.03 20.50
CA THR A 22 -56.80 29.99 21.12
C THR A 22 -56.87 28.76 20.25
N LYS A 23 -55.76 28.49 19.50
CA LYS A 23 -55.52 27.17 18.90
C LYS A 23 -55.64 26.17 20.02
N PRO A 24 -56.36 25.01 19.82
CA PRO A 24 -56.34 23.98 20.83
C PRO A 24 -54.91 23.61 21.08
N THR A 25 -54.39 23.92 22.26
CA THR A 25 -53.17 23.31 22.76
C THR A 25 -53.51 21.85 22.96
N ASP A 26 -53.09 21.02 22.01
CA ASP A 26 -53.01 19.57 22.23
C ASP A 26 -52.28 19.38 23.55
N LYS A 27 -53.03 19.03 24.59
CA LYS A 27 -52.47 18.68 25.88
C LYS A 27 -51.52 17.50 25.61
N PHE A 28 -50.21 17.77 25.70
CA PHE A 28 -49.20 16.75 25.59
C PHE A 28 -49.54 15.67 26.64
N ASN A 29 -50.15 14.61 26.18
CA ASN A 29 -50.49 13.47 27.03
C ASN A 29 -49.20 12.65 27.23
N ALA A 30 -48.55 12.88 28.35
CA ALA A 30 -47.28 12.21 28.70
C ALA A 30 -47.38 10.68 28.70
N ASN A 31 -48.57 10.13 28.73
CA ASN A 31 -48.85 8.70 28.70
C ASN A 31 -49.37 8.20 27.34
N ALA A 32 -49.41 9.00 26.29
CA ALA A 32 -49.76 8.53 24.96
C ALA A 32 -48.69 7.58 24.42
N PRO A 33 -49.04 6.42 23.85
CA PRO A 33 -48.09 5.50 23.25
C PRO A 33 -47.30 6.23 22.14
N ILE A 34 -45.96 6.11 22.20
CA ILE A 34 -45.08 6.75 21.21
C ILE A 34 -45.13 5.96 19.91
N SER A 35 -45.44 6.65 18.80
CA SER A 35 -45.43 6.01 17.47
C SER A 35 -44.01 5.80 17.00
N VAL A 36 -43.64 4.56 16.68
CA VAL A 36 -42.33 4.15 16.22
C VAL A 36 -42.43 3.20 15.04
N ASP A 37 -41.46 3.28 14.11
CA ASP A 37 -41.30 2.26 13.08
C ASP A 37 -40.24 1.25 13.54
N ILE A 38 -40.50 0.00 13.20
CA ILE A 38 -39.64 -1.12 13.64
C ILE A 38 -39.06 -1.88 12.44
N ALA A 39 -37.92 -2.51 12.64
CA ALA A 39 -37.38 -3.50 11.74
C ALA A 39 -37.10 -4.81 12.48
N ILE A 40 -37.37 -5.94 11.84
CA ILE A 40 -37.11 -7.26 12.41
C ILE A 40 -35.64 -7.62 12.13
N ALA A 41 -34.88 -7.92 13.18
CA ALA A 41 -33.50 -8.33 13.06
C ALA A 41 -33.38 -9.63 12.25
N SER A 42 -32.64 -9.57 11.17
CA SER A 42 -32.36 -10.69 10.29
C SER A 42 -30.87 -10.79 10.00
N THR A 43 -30.40 -12.00 9.76
CA THR A 43 -29.00 -12.20 9.34
C THR A 43 -28.80 -11.86 7.88
N GLN A 44 -27.70 -11.20 7.58
CA GLN A 44 -27.22 -10.94 6.24
C GLN A 44 -25.79 -11.46 6.11
N VAL A 45 -25.43 -11.89 4.91
CA VAL A 45 -24.07 -12.30 4.58
C VAL A 45 -23.26 -11.04 4.34
N ILE A 46 -22.21 -10.84 5.12
CA ILE A 46 -21.32 -9.70 4.98
C ILE A 46 -19.99 -10.19 4.43
N ASP A 47 -19.58 -9.63 3.31
CA ASP A 47 -18.20 -9.77 2.84
C ASP A 47 -17.32 -8.78 3.61
N LYS A 48 -16.56 -9.28 4.58
CA LYS A 48 -15.58 -8.47 5.32
C LYS A 48 -14.36 -8.23 4.42
N VAL A 49 -14.38 -7.14 3.68
CA VAL A 49 -13.29 -6.72 2.81
C VAL A 49 -12.56 -5.54 3.44
N ILE A 50 -11.30 -5.75 3.76
CA ILE A 50 -10.41 -4.67 4.22
C ILE A 50 -9.73 -4.11 2.99
N GLU A 51 -9.96 -2.84 2.71
CA GLU A 51 -9.31 -2.10 1.63
C GLU A 51 -8.11 -1.35 2.20
N VAL A 52 -6.94 -1.55 1.60
CA VAL A 52 -5.71 -0.84 1.95
C VAL A 52 -5.02 -0.36 0.69
N ASN A 53 -4.24 0.71 0.85
CA ASN A 53 -3.48 1.28 -0.25
C ASN A 53 -2.14 0.57 -0.42
N GLY A 54 -1.73 0.39 -1.66
CA GLY A 54 -0.46 -0.21 -2.03
C GLY A 54 0.17 0.47 -3.24
N SER A 55 1.40 0.10 -3.53
CA SER A 55 2.14 0.55 -4.70
C SER A 55 2.80 -0.63 -5.41
N VAL A 56 2.82 -0.57 -6.74
CA VAL A 56 3.51 -1.56 -7.56
C VAL A 56 5.00 -1.30 -7.54
N VAL A 57 5.79 -2.35 -7.29
CA VAL A 57 7.25 -2.32 -7.37
C VAL A 57 7.73 -3.42 -8.32
N ALA A 58 8.81 -3.15 -9.05
CA ALA A 58 9.46 -4.19 -9.85
C ALA A 58 10.08 -5.24 -8.92
N SER A 59 10.21 -6.48 -9.40
CA SER A 59 10.91 -7.53 -8.64
C SER A 59 12.37 -7.16 -8.39
N GLU A 60 13.00 -6.55 -9.39
CA GLU A 60 14.36 -6.03 -9.35
C GLU A 60 14.40 -4.67 -10.05
N PHE A 61 15.07 -3.71 -9.43
CA PHE A 61 15.27 -2.35 -9.93
C PHE A 61 16.66 -1.90 -9.54
N VAL A 62 17.39 -1.31 -10.48
CA VAL A 62 18.72 -0.77 -10.24
C VAL A 62 18.98 0.48 -11.06
N ASP A 63 19.63 1.46 -10.45
CA ASP A 63 20.28 2.56 -11.15
C ASP A 63 21.64 2.08 -11.64
N ILE A 64 21.82 1.97 -12.95
CA ILE A 64 23.10 1.61 -13.54
C ILE A 64 24.04 2.81 -13.39
N ARG A 65 25.14 2.59 -12.69
CA ARG A 65 26.20 3.59 -12.43
C ARG A 65 27.54 3.00 -12.79
N PRO A 66 28.55 3.81 -13.15
CA PRO A 66 29.89 3.32 -13.40
C PRO A 66 30.61 2.99 -12.09
N GLU A 67 31.52 2.01 -12.11
CA GLU A 67 32.35 1.66 -10.97
C GLU A 67 33.65 2.51 -10.88
N THR A 68 33.94 3.25 -11.95
CA THR A 68 35.09 4.15 -12.02
C THR A 68 34.72 5.44 -12.79
N ASN A 69 35.50 6.49 -12.56
CA ASN A 69 35.29 7.76 -13.27
C ASN A 69 35.95 7.72 -14.66
N GLY A 70 35.31 8.38 -15.63
CA GLY A 70 35.89 8.45 -16.97
C GLY A 70 34.99 9.10 -17.98
N ARG A 71 35.53 9.31 -19.19
CA ARG A 71 34.76 9.80 -20.34
C ARG A 71 34.11 8.64 -21.07
N ILE A 72 32.83 8.77 -21.40
CA ILE A 72 32.07 7.78 -22.18
C ILE A 72 32.60 7.82 -23.65
N VAL A 73 33.14 6.68 -24.11
CA VAL A 73 33.60 6.47 -25.50
C VAL A 73 32.67 5.59 -26.32
N PHE A 74 31.81 4.84 -25.65
CA PHE A 74 30.75 4.02 -26.25
C PHE A 74 29.50 4.10 -25.41
N LEU A 75 28.32 4.28 -26.05
CA LEU A 75 27.03 4.36 -25.41
C LEU A 75 25.97 3.74 -26.31
N GLN A 76 25.41 2.62 -25.90
CA GLN A 76 24.33 1.93 -26.60
C GLN A 76 23.23 1.54 -25.63
N ILE A 77 22.30 2.45 -25.40
CA ILE A 77 21.17 2.25 -24.49
C ILE A 77 19.89 2.26 -25.31
N PRO A 78 19.25 1.09 -25.52
CA PRO A 78 17.96 1.01 -26.18
C PRO A 78 16.85 1.42 -25.21
N GLU A 79 16.56 2.73 -25.13
CA GLU A 79 15.57 3.31 -24.21
C GLU A 79 14.20 2.66 -24.36
N GLY A 80 13.57 2.30 -23.24
CA GLY A 80 12.27 1.65 -23.19
C GLY A 80 12.23 0.19 -23.67
N LYS A 81 13.34 -0.38 -24.15
CA LYS A 81 13.41 -1.76 -24.69
C LYS A 81 13.96 -2.75 -23.67
N MET A 82 13.69 -4.02 -23.91
CA MET A 82 14.27 -5.13 -23.16
C MET A 82 15.72 -5.36 -23.56
N VAL A 83 16.57 -5.63 -22.58
CA VAL A 83 17.95 -6.06 -22.75
C VAL A 83 18.23 -7.35 -22.02
N ALA A 84 19.18 -8.14 -22.51
CA ALA A 84 19.65 -9.34 -21.83
C ALA A 84 20.69 -9.01 -20.77
N ALA A 85 20.84 -9.87 -19.77
CA ALA A 85 21.95 -9.79 -18.81
C ALA A 85 23.29 -9.82 -19.54
N GLY A 86 24.28 -9.02 -19.06
CA GLY A 86 25.61 -8.94 -19.66
C GLY A 86 25.70 -8.04 -20.90
N THR A 87 24.59 -7.49 -21.43
CA THR A 87 24.63 -6.54 -22.55
C THR A 87 25.48 -5.33 -22.18
N VAL A 88 26.44 -4.96 -23.02
CA VAL A 88 27.27 -3.77 -22.83
C VAL A 88 26.44 -2.52 -23.16
N LEU A 89 26.32 -1.64 -22.18
CA LEU A 89 25.51 -0.41 -22.25
C LEU A 89 26.39 0.82 -22.53
N ALA A 90 27.54 0.87 -21.89
CA ALA A 90 28.50 1.96 -22.05
C ALA A 90 29.93 1.46 -21.83
N LYS A 91 30.89 2.16 -22.41
CA LYS A 91 32.31 1.97 -22.13
C LYS A 91 32.96 3.31 -21.85
N LEU A 92 33.78 3.36 -20.81
CA LEU A 92 34.63 4.51 -20.50
C LEU A 92 35.95 4.40 -21.23
N ASN A 93 36.65 5.52 -21.37
CA ASN A 93 37.99 5.54 -21.93
C ASN A 93 38.95 4.77 -21.04
N ASP A 94 39.54 3.72 -21.58
CA ASP A 94 40.47 2.79 -20.92
C ASP A 94 41.85 2.77 -21.59
N ALA A 95 42.14 3.75 -22.49
CA ALA A 95 43.36 3.77 -23.31
C ALA A 95 44.65 3.67 -22.44
N ASP A 96 44.69 4.40 -21.33
CA ASP A 96 45.82 4.39 -20.41
C ASP A 96 46.02 3.02 -19.74
N LEU A 97 44.91 2.37 -19.34
CA LEU A 97 44.91 1.05 -18.75
C LEU A 97 45.32 -0.04 -19.76
N GLN A 98 44.91 0.10 -21.02
CA GLN A 98 45.31 -0.80 -22.11
C GLN A 98 46.84 -0.65 -22.39
N ALA A 99 47.36 0.58 -22.38
CA ALA A 99 48.80 0.81 -22.52
C ALA A 99 49.59 0.23 -21.38
N GLN A 100 49.10 0.37 -20.12
CA GLN A 100 49.69 -0.24 -18.95
C GLN A 100 49.67 -1.76 -19.02
N MET A 101 48.55 -2.37 -19.39
CA MET A 101 48.39 -3.81 -19.62
C MET A 101 49.44 -4.31 -20.64
N GLN A 102 49.61 -3.62 -21.73
CA GLN A 102 50.59 -3.97 -22.75
C GLN A 102 52.04 -3.93 -22.22
N LYS A 103 52.40 -2.89 -21.43
CA LYS A 103 53.69 -2.80 -20.75
C LYS A 103 53.93 -4.03 -19.84
N ILE A 104 52.95 -4.38 -19.01
CA ILE A 104 53.08 -5.53 -18.11
C ILE A 104 53.24 -6.84 -18.91
N LYS A 105 52.47 -7.03 -20.00
CA LYS A 105 52.60 -8.19 -20.89
C LYS A 105 54.01 -8.37 -21.44
N VAL A 106 54.66 -7.27 -21.88
CA VAL A 106 56.04 -7.31 -22.37
C VAL A 106 57.02 -7.69 -21.27
N GLN A 107 56.86 -7.12 -20.05
CA GLN A 107 57.68 -7.44 -18.91
C GLN A 107 57.52 -8.90 -18.46
N LEU A 108 56.27 -9.42 -18.44
CA LEU A 108 55.98 -10.80 -18.11
C LEU A 108 56.63 -11.76 -19.10
N ALA A 109 56.55 -11.45 -20.40
CA ALA A 109 57.20 -12.27 -21.44
C ALA A 109 58.72 -12.39 -21.22
N LEU A 110 59.42 -11.26 -20.90
CA LEU A 110 60.82 -11.29 -20.58
C LEU A 110 61.14 -12.06 -19.28
N ALA A 111 60.34 -11.86 -18.22
CA ALA A 111 60.49 -12.55 -16.95
C ALA A 111 60.30 -14.08 -17.09
N THR A 112 59.32 -14.48 -17.90
CA THR A 112 59.03 -15.90 -18.21
C THR A 112 60.19 -16.55 -18.93
N ILE A 113 60.81 -15.86 -19.92
CA ILE A 113 62.00 -16.37 -20.62
C ILE A 113 63.14 -16.55 -19.63
N THR A 114 63.34 -15.58 -18.72
CA THR A 114 64.38 -15.62 -17.70
C THR A 114 64.18 -16.76 -16.69
N GLU A 115 62.95 -16.91 -16.20
CA GLU A 115 62.54 -18.00 -15.31
C GLU A 115 62.80 -19.35 -15.96
N GLN A 116 62.36 -19.57 -17.20
CA GLN A 116 62.59 -20.81 -17.94
C GLN A 116 64.09 -21.13 -18.15
N ARG A 117 64.90 -20.10 -18.37
CA ARG A 117 66.37 -20.23 -18.44
C ARG A 117 66.94 -20.67 -17.09
N ASN A 118 66.57 -19.97 -16.02
CA ASN A 118 67.00 -20.26 -14.65
C ASN A 118 66.54 -21.67 -14.20
N TYR A 119 65.33 -22.08 -14.55
CA TYR A 119 64.83 -23.43 -14.30
C TYR A 119 65.75 -24.50 -14.92
N LYS A 120 66.14 -24.32 -16.18
CA LYS A 120 67.10 -25.27 -16.85
C LYS A 120 68.49 -25.22 -16.19
N LEU A 121 68.96 -24.06 -15.76
CA LEU A 121 70.24 -23.93 -15.12
C LEU A 121 70.25 -24.55 -13.71
N VAL A 122 69.19 -24.40 -12.93
CA VAL A 122 69.09 -25.03 -11.60
C VAL A 122 69.04 -26.57 -11.72
N GLN A 123 68.32 -27.07 -12.73
CA GLN A 123 68.35 -28.54 -12.98
C GLN A 123 69.69 -29.05 -13.37
N ALA A 124 70.50 -28.27 -14.09
CA ALA A 124 71.89 -28.56 -14.45
C ALA A 124 72.92 -28.24 -13.31
N LYS A 125 72.40 -27.80 -12.11
CA LYS A 125 73.27 -27.35 -10.99
C LYS A 125 74.19 -26.16 -11.35
N GLY A 126 73.78 -25.36 -12.34
CA GLY A 126 74.54 -24.17 -12.80
C GLY A 126 74.30 -22.92 -12.01
N ILE A 127 73.17 -22.85 -11.27
CA ILE A 127 72.78 -21.75 -10.36
C ILE A 127 72.20 -22.33 -9.06
N ASN A 128 72.14 -21.52 -7.99
CA ASN A 128 71.51 -21.91 -6.75
C ASN A 128 69.96 -21.84 -6.85
N GLN A 129 69.24 -22.51 -5.94
CA GLN A 129 67.76 -22.52 -5.91
C GLN A 129 67.21 -21.13 -5.66
N SER A 130 67.85 -20.27 -4.87
CA SER A 130 67.41 -18.93 -4.56
C SER A 130 67.31 -18.06 -5.81
N ASP A 131 68.20 -18.16 -6.77
CA ASP A 131 68.22 -17.39 -8.00
C ASP A 131 67.03 -17.79 -8.88
N TYR A 132 66.67 -19.08 -8.94
CA TYR A 132 65.46 -19.56 -9.59
C TYR A 132 64.20 -19.04 -8.89
N ASP A 133 64.14 -19.16 -7.56
CA ASP A 133 62.96 -18.71 -6.77
C ASP A 133 62.70 -17.22 -6.95
N ILE A 134 63.73 -16.37 -7.05
CA ILE A 134 63.62 -14.95 -7.35
C ILE A 134 62.99 -14.74 -8.74
N SER A 135 63.46 -15.50 -9.76
CA SER A 135 62.91 -15.35 -11.10
C SER A 135 61.45 -15.83 -11.22
N LEU A 136 61.10 -16.89 -10.47
CA LEU A 136 59.73 -17.37 -10.36
C LEU A 136 58.83 -16.35 -9.66
N GLN A 137 59.28 -15.74 -8.56
CA GLN A 137 58.54 -14.69 -7.86
C GLN A 137 58.29 -13.46 -8.76
N GLN A 138 59.25 -13.10 -9.63
CA GLN A 138 59.06 -11.99 -10.59
C GLN A 138 57.94 -12.30 -11.58
N VAL A 139 57.86 -13.55 -12.09
CA VAL A 139 56.76 -13.98 -12.98
C VAL A 139 55.39 -13.91 -12.25
N ASN A 140 55.36 -14.41 -11.00
CA ASN A 140 54.14 -14.40 -10.18
C ASN A 140 53.67 -12.96 -9.89
N SER A 141 54.59 -12.04 -9.56
CA SER A 141 54.28 -10.62 -9.33
C SER A 141 53.69 -9.96 -10.56
N LEU A 142 54.26 -10.17 -11.74
CA LEU A 142 53.76 -9.61 -13.00
C LEU A 142 52.42 -10.19 -13.42
N ASN A 143 52.17 -11.46 -13.12
CA ASN A 143 50.84 -12.04 -13.31
C ASN A 143 49.78 -11.40 -12.41
N ALA A 144 50.12 -11.10 -11.15
CA ALA A 144 49.25 -10.39 -10.23
C ALA A 144 48.96 -8.95 -10.71
N ASP A 145 50.00 -8.23 -11.18
CA ASP A 145 49.83 -6.88 -11.76
C ASP A 145 48.96 -6.88 -13.01
N MET A 146 49.10 -7.91 -13.84
CA MET A 146 48.24 -8.10 -15.05
C MET A 146 46.79 -8.31 -14.64
N ALA A 147 46.53 -9.18 -13.65
CA ALA A 147 45.20 -9.47 -13.15
C ALA A 147 44.53 -8.20 -12.52
N TYR A 148 45.33 -7.44 -11.77
CA TYR A 148 44.87 -6.17 -11.21
C TYR A 148 44.50 -5.16 -12.29
N THR A 149 45.36 -4.96 -13.30
CA THR A 149 45.08 -4.04 -14.41
C THR A 149 43.88 -4.47 -15.22
N GLN A 150 43.69 -5.78 -15.43
CA GLN A 150 42.49 -6.34 -16.09
C GLN A 150 41.22 -5.99 -15.29
N SER A 151 41.23 -6.12 -13.97
CA SER A 151 40.10 -5.75 -13.10
C SER A 151 39.72 -4.27 -13.24
N LEU A 152 40.75 -3.38 -13.39
CA LEU A 152 40.47 -1.94 -13.66
C LEU A 152 39.86 -1.72 -15.04
N ILE A 153 40.31 -2.43 -16.06
CA ILE A 153 39.72 -2.38 -17.41
C ILE A 153 38.29 -2.88 -17.39
N ASP A 154 37.99 -3.97 -16.70
CA ASP A 154 36.65 -4.53 -16.60
C ASP A 154 35.66 -3.54 -15.98
N LYS A 155 36.09 -2.72 -14.99
CA LYS A 155 35.30 -1.66 -14.38
C LYS A 155 34.95 -0.51 -15.33
N THR A 156 35.67 -0.37 -16.43
CA THR A 156 35.34 0.63 -17.47
C THR A 156 34.20 0.20 -18.37
N VAL A 157 33.81 -1.08 -18.36
CA VAL A 157 32.75 -1.63 -19.21
C VAL A 157 31.47 -1.83 -18.39
N ILE A 158 30.51 -0.97 -18.63
CA ILE A 158 29.22 -0.98 -17.93
C ILE A 158 28.27 -1.94 -18.64
N LYS A 159 27.79 -2.96 -17.92
CA LYS A 159 26.91 -4.00 -18.43
C LYS A 159 25.58 -4.05 -17.65
N ALA A 160 24.53 -4.59 -18.28
CA ALA A 160 23.28 -4.89 -17.62
C ALA A 160 23.46 -6.07 -16.64
N PRO A 161 23.19 -5.90 -15.32
CA PRO A 161 23.37 -6.96 -14.33
C PRO A 161 22.36 -8.10 -14.45
N PHE A 162 21.16 -7.81 -14.95
CA PHE A 162 20.09 -8.79 -15.22
C PHE A 162 19.31 -8.42 -16.47
N ALA A 163 18.49 -9.34 -16.97
CA ALA A 163 17.61 -9.07 -18.12
C ALA A 163 16.41 -8.23 -17.65
N GLY A 164 16.12 -7.12 -18.35
CA GLY A 164 15.04 -6.21 -17.95
C GLY A 164 14.80 -5.10 -18.97
N GLN A 165 13.86 -4.24 -18.67
CA GLN A 165 13.51 -3.08 -19.47
C GLN A 165 14.34 -1.87 -19.04
N MET A 166 14.94 -1.22 -20.01
CA MET A 166 15.71 0.00 -19.82
C MET A 166 14.81 1.22 -19.66
N GLY A 167 15.16 2.10 -18.73
CA GLY A 167 14.56 3.43 -18.64
C GLY A 167 15.14 4.43 -19.65
N LEU A 168 15.00 5.71 -19.36
CA LEU A 168 15.58 6.78 -20.16
C LEU A 168 17.04 7.02 -19.75
N LYS A 169 17.93 7.19 -20.73
CA LYS A 169 19.34 7.53 -20.48
C LYS A 169 19.47 8.94 -19.91
N GLN A 170 20.38 9.10 -18.96
CA GLN A 170 20.65 10.38 -18.31
C GLN A 170 22.00 10.99 -18.69
N VAL A 171 22.72 10.33 -19.62
CA VAL A 171 24.06 10.74 -20.06
C VAL A 171 24.18 10.70 -21.57
N SER A 172 25.19 11.35 -22.09
CA SER A 172 25.50 11.42 -23.54
C SER A 172 26.88 10.89 -23.84
N LEU A 173 27.10 10.45 -25.09
CA LEU A 173 28.42 10.07 -25.57
C LEU A 173 29.37 11.26 -25.44
N GLY A 174 30.60 11.01 -24.99
CA GLY A 174 31.61 12.02 -24.73
C GLY A 174 31.54 12.71 -23.38
N ALA A 175 30.46 12.52 -22.61
CA ALA A 175 30.35 13.06 -21.25
C ALA A 175 31.40 12.43 -20.31
N TYR A 176 31.93 13.21 -19.38
CA TYR A 176 32.73 12.72 -18.26
C TYR A 176 31.81 12.43 -17.09
N ILE A 177 31.82 11.20 -16.58
CA ILE A 177 30.94 10.72 -15.50
C ILE A 177 31.73 10.19 -14.32
N SER A 178 31.10 10.23 -13.14
CA SER A 178 31.62 9.72 -11.88
C SER A 178 30.78 8.53 -11.38
N THR A 179 31.25 7.82 -10.37
CA THR A 179 30.55 6.71 -9.71
C THR A 179 29.20 7.10 -9.11
N ALA A 180 28.94 8.38 -8.86
CA ALA A 180 27.66 8.90 -8.39
C ALA A 180 26.64 9.14 -9.53
N THR A 181 27.10 9.16 -10.79
CA THR A 181 26.26 9.51 -11.95
C THR A 181 25.42 8.31 -12.37
N THR A 182 24.10 8.43 -12.34
CA THR A 182 23.19 7.43 -12.92
C THR A 182 23.23 7.55 -14.45
N ILE A 183 23.52 6.44 -15.12
CA ILE A 183 23.54 6.35 -16.58
C ILE A 183 22.14 6.08 -17.11
N VAL A 184 21.47 5.10 -16.53
CA VAL A 184 20.13 4.65 -16.90
C VAL A 184 19.57 3.78 -15.79
N THR A 185 18.25 3.65 -15.72
CA THR A 185 17.58 2.68 -14.82
C THR A 185 17.30 1.37 -15.56
N LEU A 186 17.37 0.26 -14.85
CA LEU A 186 17.01 -1.07 -15.36
C LEU A 186 16.02 -1.72 -14.40
N GLN A 187 14.93 -2.25 -14.93
CA GLN A 187 13.87 -2.85 -14.13
C GLN A 187 13.33 -4.15 -14.74
N LYS A 188 12.99 -5.09 -13.89
CA LYS A 188 12.40 -6.36 -14.29
C LYS A 188 10.88 -6.23 -14.27
N VAL A 189 10.25 -6.21 -15.45
CA VAL A 189 8.81 -5.93 -15.62
C VAL A 189 7.95 -7.18 -15.77
N ASP A 190 8.53 -8.35 -15.90
CA ASP A 190 7.86 -9.64 -16.02
C ASP A 190 7.33 -10.17 -14.69
N GLN A 191 7.91 -9.73 -13.58
CA GLN A 191 7.55 -10.08 -12.23
C GLN A 191 7.35 -8.81 -11.41
N LEU A 192 6.11 -8.46 -11.17
CA LEU A 192 5.76 -7.30 -10.36
C LEU A 192 5.40 -7.73 -8.94
N LYS A 193 5.62 -6.84 -8.01
CA LYS A 193 5.21 -6.98 -6.61
C LYS A 193 4.34 -5.79 -6.22
N VAL A 194 3.49 -5.99 -5.24
CA VAL A 194 2.72 -4.92 -4.60
C VAL A 194 3.15 -4.84 -3.15
N ASP A 195 3.65 -3.68 -2.76
CA ASP A 195 3.91 -3.34 -1.37
C ASP A 195 2.72 -2.57 -0.83
N PHE A 196 2.19 -3.01 0.31
CA PHE A 196 1.11 -2.33 1.00
C PHE A 196 1.30 -2.37 2.50
N THR A 197 0.63 -1.48 3.21
CA THR A 197 0.68 -1.40 4.67
C THR A 197 -0.70 -1.64 5.25
N LEU A 198 -0.75 -2.35 6.38
CA LEU A 198 -1.96 -2.78 7.05
C LEU A 198 -1.86 -2.46 8.54
N PRO A 199 -2.89 -1.86 9.17
CA PRO A 199 -2.92 -1.68 10.62
C PRO A 199 -2.78 -3.01 11.38
N GLU A 200 -2.07 -2.99 12.50
CA GLU A 200 -1.78 -4.17 13.35
C GLU A 200 -3.03 -4.95 13.73
N ILE A 201 -4.15 -4.27 13.97
CA ILE A 201 -5.44 -4.90 14.32
C ILE A 201 -5.93 -5.92 13.29
N TYR A 202 -5.44 -5.85 12.05
CA TYR A 202 -5.78 -6.75 10.96
C TYR A 202 -4.72 -7.82 10.68
N GLN A 203 -3.74 -8.01 11.58
CA GLN A 203 -2.67 -9.00 11.38
C GLN A 203 -3.19 -10.42 11.10
N ASN A 204 -4.34 -10.79 11.69
CA ASN A 204 -4.95 -12.11 11.49
C ASN A 204 -5.49 -12.32 10.06
N TYR A 205 -5.61 -11.25 9.26
CA TYR A 205 -6.07 -11.33 7.88
C TYR A 205 -4.94 -11.57 6.88
N ILE A 206 -3.69 -11.52 7.32
CA ILE A 206 -2.51 -11.71 6.47
C ILE A 206 -1.77 -12.99 6.85
N LYS A 207 -1.40 -13.76 5.82
CA LYS A 207 -0.57 -14.96 5.96
C LYS A 207 0.20 -15.13 4.65
N VAL A 208 1.47 -15.52 4.73
CA VAL A 208 2.26 -15.87 3.54
C VAL A 208 1.55 -16.97 2.74
N GLY A 209 1.49 -16.81 1.44
CA GLY A 209 0.75 -17.67 0.51
C GLY A 209 -0.73 -17.32 0.33
N LYS A 210 -1.31 -16.43 1.16
CA LYS A 210 -2.71 -15.99 0.97
C LYS A 210 -2.85 -15.13 -0.28
N LYS A 211 -3.91 -15.37 -1.05
CA LYS A 211 -4.26 -14.56 -2.22
C LYS A 211 -5.01 -13.31 -1.80
N VAL A 212 -4.72 -12.20 -2.42
CA VAL A 212 -5.37 -10.91 -2.27
C VAL A 212 -5.74 -10.36 -3.64
N MET A 213 -6.78 -9.55 -3.71
CA MET A 213 -7.15 -8.88 -4.95
C MET A 213 -6.52 -7.50 -4.97
N VAL A 214 -6.01 -7.09 -6.13
CA VAL A 214 -5.35 -5.82 -6.36
C VAL A 214 -6.05 -5.12 -7.51
N GLU A 215 -6.41 -3.86 -7.33
CA GLU A 215 -7.04 -3.01 -8.32
C GLU A 215 -6.19 -1.76 -8.54
N SER A 216 -5.87 -1.46 -9.79
CA SER A 216 -5.16 -0.23 -10.13
C SER A 216 -6.14 0.94 -10.20
N ILE A 217 -5.75 2.09 -9.65
CA ILE A 217 -6.55 3.31 -9.78
C ILE A 217 -6.66 3.77 -11.23
N ALA A 218 -5.66 3.47 -12.06
CA ALA A 218 -5.69 3.79 -13.48
C ALA A 218 -6.73 2.97 -14.28
N ASN A 219 -7.11 1.77 -13.79
CA ASN A 219 -8.08 0.89 -14.42
C ASN A 219 -9.09 0.38 -13.37
N PRO A 220 -10.05 1.22 -12.95
CA PRO A 220 -11.04 0.83 -11.96
C PRO A 220 -11.89 -0.36 -12.44
N GLY A 221 -12.23 -1.27 -11.53
CA GLY A 221 -13.03 -2.46 -11.82
C GLY A 221 -12.23 -3.68 -12.29
N VAL A 222 -10.98 -3.50 -12.72
CA VAL A 222 -10.11 -4.63 -13.12
C VAL A 222 -9.31 -5.13 -11.91
N LYS A 223 -9.78 -6.22 -11.32
CA LYS A 223 -9.12 -6.86 -10.17
C LYS A 223 -8.14 -7.91 -10.65
N MET A 224 -6.91 -7.81 -10.19
CA MET A 224 -5.82 -8.76 -10.41
C MET A 224 -5.54 -9.54 -9.14
N THR A 225 -5.05 -10.76 -9.26
CA THR A 225 -4.67 -11.57 -8.11
C THR A 225 -3.22 -11.32 -7.75
N ALA A 226 -2.95 -11.12 -6.45
CA ALA A 226 -1.59 -11.16 -5.93
C ALA A 226 -1.52 -12.18 -4.78
N THR A 227 -0.34 -12.77 -4.59
CA THR A 227 -0.09 -13.73 -3.52
C THR A 227 0.90 -13.14 -2.52
N ILE A 228 0.54 -13.10 -1.24
CA ILE A 228 1.42 -12.57 -0.18
C ILE A 228 2.69 -13.41 -0.14
N ALA A 229 3.81 -12.76 -0.44
CA ALA A 229 5.13 -13.39 -0.49
C ALA A 229 5.89 -13.22 0.82
N ALA A 230 5.76 -12.05 1.47
CA ALA A 230 6.46 -11.74 2.71
C ALA A 230 5.66 -10.74 3.55
N ILE A 231 5.83 -10.85 4.85
CA ILE A 231 5.29 -9.93 5.86
C ILE A 231 6.48 -9.44 6.66
N GLU A 232 6.63 -8.13 6.80
CA GLU A 232 7.69 -7.53 7.62
C GLU A 232 7.50 -7.95 9.08
N PRO A 233 8.50 -8.54 9.74
CA PRO A 233 8.37 -8.99 11.13
C PRO A 233 8.29 -7.85 12.13
N GLN A 234 8.59 -6.62 11.69
CA GLN A 234 8.58 -5.43 12.52
C GLN A 234 7.37 -4.54 12.19
N ILE A 235 6.66 -4.11 13.24
CA ILE A 235 5.62 -3.11 13.14
C ILE A 235 6.25 -1.72 13.12
N ILE A 236 5.82 -0.86 12.20
CA ILE A 236 6.26 0.52 12.14
C ILE A 236 5.68 1.26 13.35
N ALA A 237 6.51 1.60 14.33
CA ALA A 237 6.08 2.14 15.62
C ALA A 237 5.27 3.45 15.51
N THR A 238 5.61 4.32 14.55
CA THR A 238 4.96 5.62 14.34
C THR A 238 3.54 5.51 13.80
N SER A 239 3.27 4.54 12.92
CA SER A 239 1.97 4.36 12.26
C SER A 239 1.20 3.13 12.72
N ARG A 240 1.85 2.25 13.52
CA ARG A 240 1.33 0.93 13.93
C ARG A 240 0.87 0.06 12.75
N ASN A 241 1.56 0.17 11.64
CA ASN A 241 1.28 -0.60 10.44
C ASN A 241 2.30 -1.72 10.24
N ILE A 242 1.83 -2.82 9.67
CA ILE A 242 2.63 -3.95 9.19
C ILE A 242 2.84 -3.75 7.69
N LYS A 243 4.08 -3.87 7.21
CA LYS A 243 4.37 -3.83 5.78
C LYS A 243 4.28 -5.25 5.21
N VAL A 244 3.59 -5.36 4.08
CA VAL A 244 3.33 -6.63 3.39
C VAL A 244 3.73 -6.50 1.93
N ARG A 245 4.33 -7.54 1.39
CA ARG A 245 4.69 -7.67 -0.02
C ARG A 245 3.98 -8.86 -0.64
N ALA A 246 3.32 -8.64 -1.76
CA ALA A 246 2.67 -9.69 -2.52
C ALA A 246 3.21 -9.74 -3.95
N ASN A 247 3.35 -10.94 -4.51
CA ASN A 247 3.68 -11.15 -5.92
C ASN A 247 2.42 -10.92 -6.76
N LEU A 248 2.47 -9.98 -7.69
CA LEU A 248 1.34 -9.60 -8.54
C LEU A 248 1.35 -10.44 -9.82
N GLN A 249 0.21 -11.02 -10.15
CA GLN A 249 -0.03 -11.64 -11.44
C GLN A 249 -0.75 -10.64 -12.35
N GLY A 250 0.01 -9.91 -13.17
CA GLY A 250 -0.55 -8.90 -14.05
C GLY A 250 0.51 -7.95 -14.58
N LYS A 251 0.09 -7.04 -15.46
CA LYS A 251 0.96 -6.00 -16.04
C LYS A 251 0.51 -4.64 -15.56
N LEU A 252 1.33 -3.98 -14.78
CA LEU A 252 1.16 -2.61 -14.33
C LEU A 252 2.49 -1.88 -14.47
N LEU A 253 2.45 -0.57 -14.43
CA LEU A 253 3.69 0.22 -14.38
C LEU A 253 4.22 0.25 -12.94
N GLN A 254 5.54 0.20 -12.79
CA GLN A 254 6.19 0.45 -11.51
C GLN A 254 5.80 1.84 -10.99
N GLY A 255 5.56 1.94 -9.68
CA GLY A 255 5.08 3.16 -9.06
C GLY A 255 3.56 3.36 -9.16
N ALA A 256 2.83 2.50 -9.90
CA ALA A 256 1.38 2.60 -9.96
C ALA A 256 0.75 2.42 -8.58
N TYR A 257 -0.17 3.32 -8.25
CA TYR A 257 -0.94 3.24 -7.01
C TYR A 257 -2.07 2.22 -7.16
N THR A 258 -2.25 1.41 -6.13
CA THR A 258 -3.23 0.31 -6.14
C THR A 258 -4.02 0.25 -4.85
N LYS A 259 -5.24 -0.28 -4.94
CA LYS A 259 -6.05 -0.73 -3.82
C LYS A 259 -5.88 -2.22 -3.67
N VAL A 260 -5.60 -2.66 -2.46
CA VAL A 260 -5.47 -4.08 -2.12
C VAL A 260 -6.64 -4.47 -1.25
N PHE A 261 -7.37 -5.51 -1.66
CA PHE A 261 -8.54 -6.02 -0.98
C PHE A 261 -8.18 -7.33 -0.28
N LEU A 262 -8.21 -7.30 1.03
CA LEU A 262 -8.03 -8.46 1.88
C LEU A 262 -9.42 -8.90 2.36
N GLY A 263 -9.88 -10.06 1.92
CA GLY A 263 -11.17 -10.64 2.34
C GLY A 263 -10.96 -11.83 3.26
N GLU A 264 -11.89 -12.02 4.17
CA GLU A 264 -12.14 -13.33 4.76
C GLU A 264 -13.07 -14.09 3.80
N ASN A 265 -12.67 -15.26 3.29
CA ASN A 265 -13.58 -16.13 2.52
C ASN A 265 -14.69 -16.74 3.40
N GLN A 266 -14.87 -16.25 4.62
CA GLN A 266 -15.92 -16.69 5.52
C GLN A 266 -17.09 -15.71 5.48
N GLN A 267 -18.05 -16.04 4.65
CA GLN A 267 -19.38 -15.45 4.67
C GLN A 267 -20.06 -15.90 5.99
N LYS A 268 -19.86 -15.16 7.07
CA LYS A 268 -20.59 -15.40 8.31
C LYS A 268 -21.88 -14.59 8.29
N PRO A 269 -23.03 -15.25 8.53
CA PRO A 269 -24.27 -14.52 8.71
C PRO A 269 -24.15 -13.63 9.96
N SER A 270 -24.34 -12.34 9.78
CA SER A 270 -24.26 -11.32 10.83
C SER A 270 -25.49 -10.43 10.79
N ILE A 271 -25.87 -9.88 11.94
CA ILE A 271 -26.96 -8.90 12.00
C ILE A 271 -26.35 -7.53 11.71
N LEU A 272 -26.74 -6.92 10.58
CA LEU A 272 -26.41 -5.54 10.25
C LEU A 272 -27.54 -4.61 10.68
N VAL A 273 -27.19 -3.47 11.28
CA VAL A 273 -28.15 -2.42 11.60
C VAL A 273 -27.69 -1.07 11.03
N PRO A 274 -28.59 -0.16 10.66
CA PRO A 274 -28.24 1.19 10.25
C PRO A 274 -27.47 1.91 11.35
N SER A 275 -26.45 2.70 11.00
CA SER A 275 -25.61 3.41 11.98
C SER A 275 -26.39 4.39 12.84
N ASN A 276 -27.48 4.97 12.32
CA ASN A 276 -28.31 6.01 12.96
C ASN A 276 -29.18 5.49 14.09
N ILE A 277 -29.39 4.16 14.20
CA ILE A 277 -30.18 3.59 15.31
C ILE A 277 -29.32 3.16 16.51
N ILE A 278 -28.00 3.23 16.38
CA ILE A 278 -27.09 2.94 17.47
C ILE A 278 -26.92 4.20 18.32
N ILE A 279 -27.33 4.10 19.57
CA ILE A 279 -27.23 5.18 20.55
C ILE A 279 -25.87 5.03 21.24
N PRO A 280 -24.95 6.00 21.07
CA PRO A 280 -23.69 6.02 21.82
C PRO A 280 -23.98 6.49 23.25
N ASP A 281 -23.62 5.69 24.24
CA ASP A 281 -23.55 6.09 25.64
C ASP A 281 -22.08 6.13 26.07
N SER A 282 -21.82 6.76 27.21
CA SER A 282 -20.45 7.07 27.68
C SER A 282 -19.52 5.85 27.79
N LYS A 283 -20.06 4.66 28.01
CA LYS A 283 -19.27 3.41 28.18
C LYS A 283 -19.69 2.29 27.25
N VAL A 284 -20.92 2.31 26.75
CA VAL A 284 -21.51 1.21 25.97
C VAL A 284 -22.34 1.76 24.82
N LYS A 285 -22.57 0.96 23.80
CA LYS A 285 -23.51 1.27 22.73
C LYS A 285 -24.82 0.60 23.00
N GLN A 286 -25.93 1.26 22.69
CA GLN A 286 -27.26 0.74 22.96
C GLN A 286 -28.11 0.73 21.69
N LEU A 287 -29.04 -0.21 21.64
CA LEU A 287 -30.15 -0.24 20.68
C LEU A 287 -31.48 -0.30 21.47
N VAL A 288 -32.55 0.17 20.84
CA VAL A 288 -33.88 0.08 21.43
C VAL A 288 -34.67 -1.03 20.73
N VAL A 289 -35.10 -1.99 21.52
CA VAL A 289 -35.95 -3.11 21.06
C VAL A 289 -37.34 -2.99 21.63
N VAL A 290 -38.31 -3.54 20.94
CA VAL A 290 -39.70 -3.67 21.43
C VAL A 290 -39.86 -4.99 22.14
N LYS A 291 -40.21 -4.98 23.43
CA LYS A 291 -40.56 -6.17 24.21
C LYS A 291 -41.92 -5.96 24.90
N ASN A 292 -42.89 -6.83 24.62
CA ASN A 292 -44.24 -6.77 25.19
C ASN A 292 -44.93 -5.40 24.98
N GLY A 293 -44.76 -4.78 23.78
CA GLY A 293 -45.31 -3.45 23.44
C GLY A 293 -44.60 -2.26 24.10
N LYS A 294 -43.52 -2.50 24.84
CA LYS A 294 -42.72 -1.47 25.51
C LYS A 294 -41.31 -1.37 24.92
N ALA A 295 -40.73 -0.18 25.02
CA ALA A 295 -39.34 0.05 24.64
C ALA A 295 -38.40 -0.52 25.70
N LYS A 296 -37.33 -1.21 25.27
CA LYS A 296 -36.25 -1.66 26.11
C LYS A 296 -34.93 -1.31 25.51
N PHE A 297 -34.09 -0.59 26.25
CA PHE A 297 -32.71 -0.29 25.85
C PHE A 297 -31.82 -1.48 26.16
N ILE A 298 -31.10 -1.97 25.17
CA ILE A 298 -30.19 -3.10 25.32
C ILE A 298 -28.78 -2.69 24.93
N ASN A 299 -27.82 -3.14 25.75
CA ASN A 299 -26.41 -2.95 25.44
C ASN A 299 -26.00 -3.87 24.30
N VAL A 300 -25.24 -3.31 23.34
CA VAL A 300 -24.78 -4.05 22.17
C VAL A 300 -23.28 -3.87 21.95
N GLU A 301 -22.65 -4.92 21.44
CA GLU A 301 -21.31 -4.83 20.91
C GLU A 301 -21.36 -4.73 19.40
N THR A 302 -20.55 -3.82 18.84
CA THR A 302 -20.49 -3.59 17.39
C THR A 302 -19.21 -4.18 16.84
N GLY A 303 -19.31 -4.82 15.67
CA GLY A 303 -18.20 -5.37 14.92
C GLY A 303 -17.86 -4.52 13.68
N TYR A 304 -17.82 -5.17 12.53
CA TYR A 304 -17.46 -4.59 11.25
C TYR A 304 -18.47 -3.51 10.82
N ARG A 305 -17.94 -2.41 10.24
CA ARG A 305 -18.75 -1.32 9.70
C ARG A 305 -18.64 -1.30 8.18
N THR A 306 -19.77 -1.32 7.52
CA THR A 306 -19.90 -1.13 6.06
C THR A 306 -20.31 0.31 5.74
N ALA A 307 -20.37 0.66 4.47
CA ALA A 307 -20.90 1.96 4.03
C ALA A 307 -22.37 2.15 4.44
N SER A 308 -23.15 1.07 4.51
CA SER A 308 -24.60 1.08 4.74
C SER A 308 -25.01 0.69 6.18
N GLY A 309 -24.15 0.04 6.97
CA GLY A 309 -24.54 -0.41 8.31
C GLY A 309 -23.39 -0.86 9.20
N VAL A 310 -23.74 -1.23 10.42
CA VAL A 310 -22.81 -1.71 11.45
C VAL A 310 -23.24 -3.10 11.90
N GLU A 311 -22.29 -4.02 11.94
CA GLU A 311 -22.47 -5.36 12.46
C GLU A 311 -22.70 -5.32 13.98
N ILE A 312 -23.68 -6.05 14.46
CA ILE A 312 -23.90 -6.33 15.90
C ILE A 312 -23.38 -7.72 16.18
N THR A 313 -22.38 -7.79 17.08
CA THR A 313 -21.75 -9.05 17.48
C THR A 313 -22.37 -9.68 18.71
N SER A 314 -22.96 -8.85 19.58
CA SER A 314 -23.69 -9.31 20.75
C SER A 314 -24.80 -8.34 21.17
N GLY A 315 -25.81 -8.82 21.88
CA GLY A 315 -26.91 -8.03 22.43
C GLY A 315 -28.22 -8.13 21.67
N VAL A 316 -28.24 -8.49 20.38
CA VAL A 316 -29.46 -8.65 19.55
C VAL A 316 -29.57 -10.09 19.06
N GLN A 317 -30.78 -10.62 19.02
CA GLN A 317 -31.08 -11.92 18.43
C GLN A 317 -31.89 -11.79 17.15
N VAL A 318 -31.78 -12.78 16.27
CA VAL A 318 -32.62 -12.87 15.07
C VAL A 318 -34.08 -12.94 15.49
N GLY A 319 -34.91 -12.06 14.87
CA GLY A 319 -36.34 -11.94 15.24
C GLY A 319 -36.64 -10.79 16.20
N ASP A 320 -35.64 -10.18 16.85
CA ASP A 320 -35.88 -9.00 17.68
C ASP A 320 -36.43 -7.83 16.84
N SER A 321 -37.40 -7.11 17.41
CA SER A 321 -37.99 -5.92 16.80
C SER A 321 -37.19 -4.68 17.20
N LEU A 322 -36.38 -4.14 16.31
CA LEU A 322 -35.54 -2.97 16.51
C LEU A 322 -36.30 -1.69 16.14
N ILE A 323 -36.23 -0.63 16.94
CA ILE A 323 -36.81 0.66 16.59
C ILE A 323 -35.88 1.36 15.59
N VAL A 324 -36.40 1.72 14.41
CA VAL A 324 -35.62 2.35 13.33
C VAL A 324 -36.00 3.81 13.09
N ALA A 325 -37.20 4.24 13.52
CA ALA A 325 -37.64 5.62 13.49
C ALA A 325 -38.46 5.96 14.75
N GLY A 326 -38.45 7.24 15.15
CA GLY A 326 -39.15 7.71 16.34
C GLY A 326 -38.41 7.54 17.67
N MET A 327 -37.19 7.00 17.66
CA MET A 327 -36.42 6.66 18.87
C MET A 327 -36.09 7.84 19.80
N PHE A 328 -35.97 9.06 19.28
CA PHE A 328 -35.59 10.24 20.07
C PHE A 328 -36.58 10.61 21.17
N PHE A 329 -37.82 10.16 21.05
CA PHE A 329 -38.87 10.43 22.02
C PHE A 329 -39.06 9.28 23.01
N VAL A 330 -38.36 8.16 22.81
CA VAL A 330 -38.53 6.92 23.55
C VAL A 330 -37.63 6.90 24.78
N ARG A 331 -38.20 6.50 25.91
CA ARG A 331 -37.47 6.19 27.15
C ARG A 331 -37.65 4.72 27.49
N ASP A 332 -36.75 4.20 28.33
CA ASP A 332 -36.89 2.80 28.79
C ASP A 332 -38.24 2.60 29.44
N GLY A 333 -38.97 1.52 29.06
CA GLY A 333 -40.28 1.22 29.54
C GLY A 333 -41.45 1.99 28.91
N SER A 334 -41.22 2.93 27.99
CA SER A 334 -42.30 3.67 27.29
C SER A 334 -43.22 2.73 26.52
N ASP A 335 -44.54 2.99 26.60
CA ASP A 335 -45.55 2.28 25.79
C ASP A 335 -45.43 2.72 24.31
N LEU A 336 -45.39 1.75 23.43
CA LEU A 336 -45.15 1.97 21.98
C LEU A 336 -46.40 1.65 21.16
N LYS A 337 -46.60 2.48 20.13
CA LYS A 337 -47.53 2.19 19.04
C LYS A 337 -46.71 1.91 17.79
N ILE A 338 -46.74 0.67 17.30
CA ILE A 338 -45.99 0.28 16.09
C ILE A 338 -46.68 0.91 14.89
N GLY A 339 -45.95 1.73 14.14
CA GLY A 339 -46.41 2.33 12.88
C GLY A 339 -46.15 1.36 11.73
N LYS A 340 -44.94 1.35 11.19
CA LYS A 340 -44.56 0.47 10.08
C LYS A 340 -43.57 -0.59 10.55
N THR A 341 -43.72 -1.79 9.99
CA THR A 341 -42.71 -2.85 10.10
C THR A 341 -41.98 -2.94 8.78
N LEU A 342 -40.69 -2.63 8.79
CA LEU A 342 -39.83 -2.59 7.61
C LEU A 342 -38.85 -3.77 7.60
N PRO A 343 -38.55 -4.37 6.44
CA PRO A 343 -37.44 -5.31 6.36
C PRO A 343 -36.12 -4.60 6.65
N LEU A 344 -35.28 -5.17 7.51
CA LEU A 344 -34.00 -4.56 7.87
C LEU A 344 -33.09 -4.35 6.65
N VAL A 345 -33.16 -5.26 5.65
CA VAL A 345 -32.43 -5.19 4.38
C VAL A 345 -32.74 -3.93 3.57
N ASP A 346 -33.98 -3.43 3.60
CA ASP A 346 -34.40 -2.27 2.81
C ASP A 346 -33.94 -0.94 3.42
N ILE A 347 -33.60 -0.95 4.69
CA ILE A 347 -33.13 0.23 5.44
C ILE A 347 -31.61 0.39 5.34
N ILE A 348 -30.91 -0.69 4.99
CA ILE A 348 -29.42 -0.76 4.96
C ILE A 348 -28.88 -0.53 3.53
N LYS A 349 -29.70 -0.18 2.57
CA LYS A 349 -29.25 0.09 1.18
C LYS A 349 -28.47 1.37 1.04
#